data_9640b8d558b7141ed5cc51566b79ebc4
#
_entry.id   9640b8d558b7141ed5cc51566b79ebc4
#
_cell.length_a   1.000
_cell.length_b   1.000
_cell.length_c   1.000
_cell.angle_alpha   90.00
_cell.angle_beta   90.00
_cell.angle_gamma   90.00
#
_symmetry.space_group_name_H-M   'P 1'
#
loop_
_entity.id
_entity.type
_entity.pdbx_description
1 polymer ?
#
loop_
_entity_poly.entity_id
_entity_poly.type
_entity_poly.pdbx_seq_one_letter_code
_entity_poly.pdbx_strand_id
1 'polypeptide(L)'
;MLTTTKRKAVYNKLKKALAEGIYPPGSRLPNEPELAEKLGISRLTLRHVLAQLETENFLARIKGQGTFVKNSGSDGKVRILVVMANIPNFIQEATLLNELYKVGEAQNALLEPVEPAIARNLSDHEIEALFSSGRFKGLIYISFNLDAPDEMRPVWKKLNIPAVFFFFNSSFTPAALPQESLVINCDVPGMIREALICLRNRGHRKAALLLNGNLNTVAPEKVSKLLEECGMEKEEKLIVSGSKENPQYCVPLIELLRSGAPPTAICCGSSVAALQLYHLLNSLNIPVPGKTAVIAVGQTPLGAGLFTPSLTTVFCQWHEFAVEAWQYLLEAIVTPEKERPHKKRIILKNYLFERESTVNETSVSTHQKVTV
;
A
#
# COMPACT_ATOMS: atom_id res chain seq x y z
N MET A 1 6.78 48.04 -13.04
CA MET A 1 6.07 47.03 -12.22
C MET A 1 4.93 46.28 -12.96
N LEU A 2 4.21 46.88 -13.92
CA LEU A 2 3.10 46.25 -14.68
C LEU A 2 3.53 45.06 -15.59
N THR A 3 4.77 45.04 -16.10
CA THR A 3 5.30 43.98 -16.98
C THR A 3 5.56 42.64 -16.27
N THR A 4 5.93 42.65 -15.01
CA THR A 4 6.24 41.45 -14.24
C THR A 4 4.97 40.67 -13.91
N THR A 5 3.87 41.37 -13.61
CA THR A 5 2.58 40.76 -13.28
C THR A 5 1.93 40.10 -14.53
N LYS A 6 2.00 40.77 -15.69
CA LYS A 6 1.49 40.19 -16.95
C LYS A 6 2.31 38.97 -17.39
N ARG A 7 3.65 39.00 -17.24
CA ARG A 7 4.52 37.87 -17.54
C ARG A 7 4.15 36.64 -16.67
N LYS A 8 3.96 36.84 -15.36
CA LYS A 8 3.58 35.76 -14.43
C LYS A 8 2.19 35.18 -14.75
N ALA A 9 1.23 36.04 -15.10
CA ALA A 9 -0.10 35.60 -15.51
C ALA A 9 -0.08 34.74 -16.78
N VAL A 10 0.69 35.15 -17.79
CA VAL A 10 0.86 34.39 -19.04
C VAL A 10 1.62 33.09 -18.82
N TYR A 11 2.67 33.12 -18.00
CA TYR A 11 3.39 31.91 -17.61
C TYR A 11 2.43 30.90 -16.97
N ASN A 12 1.63 31.31 -15.96
CA ASN A 12 0.66 30.42 -15.30
C ASN A 12 -0.39 29.89 -16.28
N LYS A 13 -0.90 30.75 -17.18
CA LYS A 13 -1.88 30.35 -18.20
C LYS A 13 -1.30 29.32 -19.17
N LEU A 14 -0.07 29.53 -19.63
CA LEU A 14 0.58 28.58 -20.55
C LEU A 14 0.94 27.26 -19.84
N LYS A 15 1.43 27.35 -18.62
CA LYS A 15 1.75 26.17 -17.79
C LYS A 15 0.49 25.33 -17.53
N LYS A 16 -0.65 25.98 -17.23
CA LYS A 16 -1.94 25.34 -17.07
C LYS A 16 -2.41 24.68 -18.37
N ALA A 17 -2.31 25.38 -19.50
CA ALA A 17 -2.69 24.84 -20.81
C ALA A 17 -1.84 23.61 -21.22
N LEU A 18 -0.56 23.60 -20.85
CA LEU A 18 0.32 22.44 -21.05
C LEU A 18 -0.08 21.28 -20.13
N ALA A 19 -0.40 21.56 -18.87
CA ALA A 19 -0.84 20.57 -17.91
C ALA A 19 -2.20 19.95 -18.27
N GLU A 20 -3.11 20.76 -18.81
CA GLU A 20 -4.44 20.33 -19.27
C GLU A 20 -4.43 19.65 -20.64
N GLY A 21 -3.25 19.51 -21.27
CA GLY A 21 -3.12 18.83 -22.57
C GLY A 21 -3.68 19.63 -23.76
N ILE A 22 -3.99 20.91 -23.61
CA ILE A 22 -4.42 21.80 -24.74
C ILE A 22 -3.35 21.81 -25.84
N TYR A 23 -2.11 21.67 -25.45
CA TYR A 23 -0.98 21.37 -26.33
C TYR A 23 -0.43 19.99 -25.96
N PRO A 24 -0.77 18.95 -26.71
CA PRO A 24 -0.36 17.58 -26.39
C PRO A 24 1.16 17.41 -26.36
N PRO A 25 1.68 16.50 -25.52
CA PRO A 25 3.09 16.13 -25.53
C PRO A 25 3.56 15.71 -26.92
N GLY A 26 4.73 16.19 -27.33
CA GLY A 26 5.28 15.99 -28.67
C GLY A 26 4.72 16.93 -29.75
N SER A 27 3.64 17.67 -29.47
CA SER A 27 3.09 18.62 -30.42
C SER A 27 3.96 19.87 -30.52
N ARG A 28 3.92 20.50 -31.68
CA ARG A 28 4.57 21.78 -31.93
C ARG A 28 3.64 22.90 -31.44
N LEU A 29 4.18 23.84 -30.64
CA LEU A 29 3.47 25.06 -30.31
C LEU A 29 3.28 25.93 -31.55
N PRO A 30 2.23 26.79 -31.63
CA PRO A 30 2.12 27.83 -32.63
C PRO A 30 3.39 28.66 -32.66
N ASN A 31 3.71 29.26 -33.81
CA ASN A 31 4.87 30.10 -33.93
C ASN A 31 4.82 31.32 -32.97
N GLU A 32 6.01 31.84 -32.58
CA GLU A 32 6.07 32.93 -31.59
C GLU A 32 5.19 34.14 -31.91
N PRO A 33 5.10 34.62 -33.17
CA PRO A 33 4.18 35.71 -33.52
C PRO A 33 2.71 35.39 -33.23
N GLU A 34 2.25 34.27 -33.69
CA GLU A 34 0.87 33.83 -33.55
C GLU A 34 0.49 33.57 -32.08
N LEU A 35 1.40 32.94 -31.33
CA LEU A 35 1.18 32.66 -29.91
C LEU A 35 1.21 33.95 -29.07
N ALA A 36 2.06 34.93 -29.43
CA ALA A 36 2.13 36.22 -28.75
C ALA A 36 0.85 37.03 -28.98
N GLU A 37 0.33 37.03 -30.20
CA GLU A 37 -0.95 37.64 -30.55
C GLU A 37 -2.12 37.01 -29.79
N LYS A 38 -2.22 35.69 -29.81
CA LYS A 38 -3.27 34.90 -29.07
C LYS A 38 -3.25 35.17 -27.56
N LEU A 39 -2.08 35.44 -26.99
CA LEU A 39 -1.94 35.72 -25.56
C LEU A 39 -1.96 37.20 -25.20
N GLY A 40 -2.04 38.11 -26.20
CA GLY A 40 -2.11 39.56 -26.01
C GLY A 40 -0.84 40.15 -25.36
N ILE A 41 0.37 39.64 -25.73
CA ILE A 41 1.67 40.07 -25.20
C ILE A 41 2.69 40.33 -26.29
N SER A 42 3.78 41.02 -25.93
CA SER A 42 4.90 41.22 -26.86
C SER A 42 5.66 39.90 -27.07
N ARG A 43 6.26 39.76 -28.26
CA ARG A 43 7.14 38.63 -28.60
C ARG A 43 8.28 38.46 -27.59
N LEU A 44 8.82 39.56 -27.09
CA LEU A 44 9.91 39.56 -26.11
C LEU A 44 9.42 38.95 -24.77
N THR A 45 8.24 39.34 -24.33
CA THR A 45 7.61 38.77 -23.11
C THR A 45 7.36 37.28 -23.28
N LEU A 46 6.84 36.87 -24.45
CA LEU A 46 6.60 35.46 -24.75
C LEU A 46 7.93 34.67 -24.74
N ARG A 47 8.99 35.17 -25.31
CA ARG A 47 10.31 34.53 -25.31
C ARG A 47 10.84 34.25 -23.92
N HIS A 48 10.66 35.19 -22.97
CA HIS A 48 11.05 34.99 -21.58
C HIS A 48 10.20 33.90 -20.91
N VAL A 49 8.89 33.88 -21.18
CA VAL A 49 8.01 32.83 -20.66
C VAL A 49 8.37 31.46 -21.22
N LEU A 50 8.59 31.38 -22.55
CA LEU A 50 9.00 30.14 -23.21
C LEU A 50 10.36 29.64 -22.72
N ALA A 51 11.33 30.57 -22.52
CA ALA A 51 12.65 30.21 -21.99
C ALA A 51 12.54 29.67 -20.54
N GLN A 52 11.68 30.25 -19.73
CA GLN A 52 11.42 29.75 -18.37
C GLN A 52 10.79 28.36 -18.42
N LEU A 53 9.76 28.13 -19.24
CA LEU A 53 9.14 26.83 -19.43
C LEU A 53 10.11 25.79 -20.03
N GLU A 54 11.06 26.20 -20.85
CA GLU A 54 12.13 25.35 -21.37
C GLU A 54 13.13 24.97 -20.28
N THR A 55 13.53 25.91 -19.42
CA THR A 55 14.38 25.66 -18.25
C THR A 55 13.67 24.69 -17.25
N GLU A 56 12.36 24.81 -17.13
CA GLU A 56 11.52 23.91 -16.31
C GLU A 56 11.14 22.59 -17.04
N ASN A 57 11.76 22.28 -18.18
CA ASN A 57 11.54 21.06 -18.95
C ASN A 57 10.12 20.85 -19.54
N PHE A 58 9.26 21.87 -19.58
CA PHE A 58 7.95 21.78 -20.24
C PHE A 58 8.05 21.87 -21.77
N LEU A 59 9.08 22.54 -22.29
CA LEU A 59 9.26 22.79 -23.70
C LEU A 59 10.68 22.43 -24.17
N ALA A 60 10.81 22.12 -25.47
CA ALA A 60 12.09 21.99 -26.15
C ALA A 60 12.11 22.88 -27.40
N ARG A 61 13.15 23.68 -27.60
CA ARG A 61 13.38 24.45 -28.83
C ARG A 61 14.32 23.68 -29.74
N ILE A 62 13.84 23.37 -30.92
CA ILE A 62 14.64 22.73 -31.95
C ILE A 62 14.93 23.78 -33.01
N LYS A 63 16.23 24.09 -33.20
CA LYS A 63 16.67 25.10 -34.15
C LYS A 63 16.13 24.82 -35.57
N GLY A 64 15.42 25.80 -36.15
CA GLY A 64 14.81 25.68 -37.48
C GLY A 64 13.48 24.89 -37.51
N GLN A 65 13.11 24.18 -36.46
CA GLN A 65 11.88 23.36 -36.43
C GLN A 65 10.77 23.95 -35.53
N GLY A 66 11.13 24.74 -34.52
CA GLY A 66 10.17 25.39 -33.61
C GLY A 66 10.28 24.97 -32.17
N THR A 67 9.23 25.31 -31.41
CA THR A 67 9.09 24.92 -29.99
C THR A 67 8.12 23.77 -29.85
N PHE A 68 8.55 22.71 -29.24
CA PHE A 68 7.78 21.50 -29.03
C PHE A 68 7.46 21.34 -27.55
N VAL A 69 6.26 20.85 -27.28
CA VAL A 69 5.85 20.46 -25.93
C VAL A 69 6.63 19.20 -25.57
N LYS A 70 7.47 19.31 -24.58
CA LYS A 70 8.04 18.11 -23.96
C LYS A 70 6.90 17.37 -23.26
N ASN A 71 7.01 16.07 -23.13
CA ASN A 71 6.18 15.34 -22.19
C ASN A 71 6.39 16.03 -20.84
N SER A 72 5.40 16.79 -20.37
CA SER A 72 5.44 17.48 -19.08
C SER A 72 5.53 16.44 -17.98
N GLY A 73 6.74 16.20 -17.55
CA GLY A 73 7.12 15.11 -16.68
C GLY A 73 8.35 14.34 -17.14
N SER A 74 8.94 14.64 -18.30
CA SER A 74 10.12 13.90 -18.77
C SER A 74 11.42 14.49 -18.23
N ASP A 75 11.63 14.30 -16.94
CA ASP A 75 12.95 13.98 -16.39
C ASP A 75 13.44 12.59 -16.90
N GLY A 76 12.81 12.06 -17.94
CA GLY A 76 13.05 10.70 -18.47
C GLY A 76 12.50 9.59 -17.62
N LYS A 77 11.78 9.92 -16.53
CA LYS A 77 11.28 8.91 -15.58
C LYS A 77 9.85 8.48 -15.90
N VAL A 78 9.60 7.20 -15.73
CA VAL A 78 8.25 6.63 -15.75
C VAL A 78 7.50 7.06 -14.50
N ARG A 79 6.30 7.64 -14.66
CA ARG A 79 5.47 8.08 -13.52
C ARG A 79 4.33 7.11 -13.29
N ILE A 80 4.21 6.65 -12.05
CA ILE A 80 3.17 5.73 -11.59
C ILE A 80 2.34 6.42 -10.53
N LEU A 81 1.03 6.42 -10.71
CA LEU A 81 0.09 6.89 -9.69
C LEU A 81 -0.08 5.80 -8.62
N VAL A 82 0.01 6.18 -7.36
CA VAL A 82 -0.30 5.27 -6.25
C VAL A 82 -1.55 5.76 -5.53
N VAL A 83 -2.59 4.95 -5.56
CA VAL A 83 -3.84 5.21 -4.85
C VAL A 83 -3.92 4.29 -3.64
N MET A 84 -3.92 4.89 -2.46
CA MET A 84 -4.06 4.17 -1.20
C MET A 84 -5.47 4.35 -0.68
N ALA A 85 -6.35 3.40 -0.99
CA ALA A 85 -7.78 3.54 -0.70
C ALA A 85 -8.08 3.44 0.81
N ASN A 86 -7.49 2.46 1.47
CA ASN A 86 -7.67 2.23 2.90
C ASN A 86 -6.39 1.64 3.50
N ILE A 87 -5.69 2.41 4.31
CA ILE A 87 -4.51 1.94 5.04
C ILE A 87 -4.81 2.00 6.54
N PRO A 88 -4.62 0.90 7.27
CA PRO A 88 -5.06 0.80 8.66
C PRO A 88 -4.21 1.64 9.63
N ASN A 89 -2.96 1.95 9.28
CA ASN A 89 -2.09 2.76 10.12
C ASN A 89 -0.90 3.35 9.35
N PHE A 90 -0.40 4.47 9.86
CA PHE A 90 0.71 5.23 9.28
C PHE A 90 2.02 4.43 9.12
N ILE A 91 2.32 3.50 10.03
CA ILE A 91 3.56 2.71 9.97
C ILE A 91 3.55 1.76 8.77
N GLN A 92 2.42 1.11 8.51
CA GLN A 92 2.28 0.22 7.34
C GLN A 92 2.36 1.03 6.03
N GLU A 93 1.71 2.19 5.99
CA GLU A 93 1.76 3.11 4.85
C GLU A 93 3.19 3.54 4.55
N ALA A 94 3.89 4.08 5.54
CA ALA A 94 5.25 4.57 5.38
C ALA A 94 6.22 3.45 4.95
N THR A 95 6.09 2.27 5.55
CA THR A 95 6.95 1.12 5.23
C THR A 95 6.72 0.63 3.79
N LEU A 96 5.46 0.51 3.39
CA LEU A 96 5.09 0.08 2.05
C LEU A 96 5.56 1.07 0.98
N LEU A 97 5.26 2.35 1.18
CA LEU A 97 5.70 3.41 0.25
C LEU A 97 7.22 3.48 0.16
N ASN A 98 7.93 3.36 1.28
CA ASN A 98 9.39 3.36 1.29
C ASN A 98 9.97 2.24 0.41
N GLU A 99 9.43 1.02 0.49
CA GLU A 99 9.88 -0.07 -0.38
C GLU A 99 9.53 0.18 -1.85
N LEU A 100 8.34 0.69 -2.14
CA LEU A 100 7.97 1.09 -3.50
C LEU A 100 8.88 2.18 -4.06
N TYR A 101 9.25 3.19 -3.26
CA TYR A 101 10.18 4.25 -3.66
C TYR A 101 11.58 3.71 -3.94
N LYS A 102 12.13 2.88 -3.04
CA LYS A 102 13.46 2.27 -3.22
C LYS A 102 13.57 1.48 -4.53
N VAL A 103 12.59 0.61 -4.79
CA VAL A 103 12.58 -0.19 -6.02
C VAL A 103 12.37 0.68 -7.24
N GLY A 104 11.46 1.67 -7.18
CA GLY A 104 11.19 2.59 -8.28
C GLY A 104 12.38 3.47 -8.64
N GLU A 105 13.10 3.99 -7.66
CA GLU A 105 14.30 4.80 -7.87
C GLU A 105 15.39 4.01 -8.60
N ALA A 106 15.61 2.76 -8.20
CA ALA A 106 16.54 1.85 -8.87
C ALA A 106 16.17 1.59 -10.34
N GLN A 107 14.90 1.76 -10.70
CA GLN A 107 14.35 1.58 -12.06
C GLN A 107 14.17 2.91 -12.82
N ASN A 108 14.71 4.02 -12.31
CA ASN A 108 14.52 5.36 -12.86
C ASN A 108 13.04 5.76 -13.03
N ALA A 109 12.22 5.38 -12.07
CA ALA A 109 10.79 5.64 -12.05
C ALA A 109 10.39 6.52 -10.85
N LEU A 110 9.25 7.19 -10.96
CA LEU A 110 8.68 8.05 -9.92
C LEU A 110 7.29 7.56 -9.53
N LEU A 111 7.06 7.52 -8.22
CA LEU A 111 5.75 7.30 -7.63
C LEU A 111 5.13 8.64 -7.23
N GLU A 112 3.87 8.82 -7.55
CA GLU A 112 3.08 9.95 -7.08
C GLU A 112 1.90 9.40 -6.26
N PRO A 113 2.01 9.38 -4.93
CA PRO A 113 0.93 8.92 -4.07
C PRO A 113 -0.18 9.96 -4.00
N VAL A 114 -1.42 9.49 -4.02
CA VAL A 114 -2.62 10.30 -3.79
C VAL A 114 -3.18 9.91 -2.44
N GLU A 115 -3.40 10.91 -1.58
CA GLU A 115 -4.03 10.70 -0.28
C GLU A 115 -5.43 10.09 -0.44
N PRO A 116 -5.81 9.16 0.45
CA PRO A 116 -7.11 8.47 0.38
C PRO A 116 -8.30 9.44 0.37
N ALA A 117 -8.22 10.53 1.11
CA ALA A 117 -9.26 11.56 1.15
C ALA A 117 -9.42 12.25 -0.21
N ILE A 118 -8.30 12.57 -0.87
CA ILE A 118 -8.30 13.20 -2.20
C ILE A 118 -8.84 12.20 -3.23
N ALA A 119 -8.33 10.96 -3.23
CA ALA A 119 -8.75 9.92 -4.17
C ALA A 119 -10.25 9.62 -4.11
N ARG A 120 -10.87 9.70 -2.93
CA ARG A 120 -12.32 9.53 -2.74
C ARG A 120 -13.14 10.70 -3.30
N ASN A 121 -12.59 11.91 -3.27
CA ASN A 121 -13.30 13.12 -3.67
C ASN A 121 -13.12 13.49 -5.14
N LEU A 122 -12.16 12.88 -5.86
CA LEU A 122 -12.02 13.08 -7.30
C LEU A 122 -13.26 12.57 -8.03
N SER A 123 -13.78 13.35 -8.98
CA SER A 123 -14.81 12.89 -9.91
C SER A 123 -14.25 11.84 -10.89
N ASP A 124 -15.11 11.04 -11.51
CA ASP A 124 -14.66 10.06 -12.52
C ASP A 124 -13.95 10.75 -13.68
N HIS A 125 -14.44 11.93 -14.10
CA HIS A 125 -13.80 12.74 -15.12
C HIS A 125 -12.40 13.22 -14.73
N GLU A 126 -12.17 13.61 -13.47
CA GLU A 126 -10.83 14.00 -13.00
C GLU A 126 -9.88 12.81 -12.97
N ILE A 127 -10.36 11.64 -12.57
CA ILE A 127 -9.57 10.40 -12.61
C ILE A 127 -9.20 10.04 -14.06
N GLU A 128 -10.15 10.07 -14.98
CA GLU A 128 -9.89 9.82 -16.40
C GLU A 128 -8.90 10.85 -16.98
N ALA A 129 -9.01 12.11 -16.59
CA ALA A 129 -8.10 13.18 -17.03
C ALA A 129 -6.67 12.98 -16.55
N LEU A 130 -6.45 12.41 -15.36
CA LEU A 130 -5.10 12.09 -14.86
C LEU A 130 -4.34 11.15 -15.81
N PHE A 131 -5.04 10.21 -16.43
CA PHE A 131 -4.43 9.20 -17.31
C PHE A 131 -4.46 9.58 -18.80
N SER A 132 -5.51 10.27 -19.26
CA SER A 132 -5.61 10.74 -20.66
C SER A 132 -4.54 11.77 -21.02
N SER A 133 -4.01 12.50 -20.03
CA SER A 133 -2.86 13.42 -20.23
C SER A 133 -1.57 12.70 -20.60
N GLY A 134 -1.49 11.38 -20.45
CA GLY A 134 -0.27 10.58 -20.63
C GLY A 134 0.82 10.81 -19.57
N ARG A 135 0.51 11.59 -18.51
CA ARG A 135 1.44 11.86 -17.40
C ARG A 135 1.80 10.60 -16.65
N PHE A 136 0.78 9.80 -16.32
CA PHE A 136 0.98 8.52 -15.65
C PHE A 136 0.95 7.38 -16.66
N LYS A 137 1.89 6.48 -16.54
CA LYS A 137 2.01 5.30 -17.40
C LYS A 137 1.46 4.03 -16.76
N GLY A 138 1.14 4.09 -15.47
CA GLY A 138 0.57 2.97 -14.73
C GLY A 138 -0.04 3.40 -13.40
N LEU A 139 -0.70 2.46 -12.78
CA LEU A 139 -1.42 2.59 -11.51
C LEU A 139 -1.00 1.50 -10.53
N ILE A 140 -0.77 1.87 -9.27
CA ILE A 140 -0.76 0.94 -8.13
C ILE A 140 -1.94 1.32 -7.23
N TYR A 141 -2.91 0.42 -7.08
CA TYR A 141 -4.06 0.60 -6.22
C TYR A 141 -3.94 -0.33 -4.99
N ILE A 142 -3.92 0.25 -3.80
CA ILE A 142 -3.68 -0.45 -2.55
C ILE A 142 -4.91 -0.33 -1.66
N SER A 143 -5.48 -1.47 -1.25
CA SER A 143 -6.58 -1.53 -0.29
C SER A 143 -6.31 -2.59 0.77
N PHE A 144 -6.32 -2.15 2.03
CA PHE A 144 -6.26 -3.03 3.20
C PHE A 144 -7.65 -3.36 3.75
N ASN A 145 -8.65 -2.57 3.38
CA ASN A 145 -10.02 -2.79 3.83
C ASN A 145 -10.75 -3.76 2.89
N LEU A 146 -11.41 -4.73 3.48
CA LEU A 146 -11.95 -5.91 2.82
C LEU A 146 -13.46 -6.00 2.90
N ASP A 147 -14.06 -5.12 3.70
CA ASP A 147 -15.50 -5.11 3.92
C ASP A 147 -16.27 -4.41 2.79
N ALA A 148 -15.56 -3.79 1.86
CA ALA A 148 -16.18 -3.04 0.79
C ALA A 148 -15.51 -3.29 -0.58
N PRO A 149 -15.73 -4.49 -1.16
CA PRO A 149 -15.38 -4.75 -2.56
C PRO A 149 -16.06 -3.75 -3.52
N ASP A 150 -17.17 -3.17 -3.10
CA ASP A 150 -17.95 -2.20 -3.87
C ASP A 150 -17.41 -0.76 -3.82
N GLU A 151 -16.51 -0.45 -2.88
CA GLU A 151 -15.88 0.89 -2.81
C GLU A 151 -14.88 1.18 -3.93
N MET A 152 -14.45 0.15 -4.68
CA MET A 152 -13.63 0.38 -5.85
C MET A 152 -14.48 0.95 -6.97
N ARG A 153 -14.37 2.26 -7.16
CA ARG A 153 -15.14 3.00 -8.16
C ARG A 153 -14.97 2.38 -9.55
N PRO A 154 -16.05 2.32 -10.36
CA PRO A 154 -16.01 1.72 -11.70
C PRO A 154 -14.96 2.32 -12.62
N VAL A 155 -14.60 3.61 -12.44
CA VAL A 155 -13.57 4.28 -13.24
C VAL A 155 -12.21 3.60 -13.14
N TRP A 156 -11.78 3.15 -11.95
CA TRP A 156 -10.52 2.45 -11.79
C TRP A 156 -10.48 1.12 -12.56
N LYS A 157 -11.64 0.51 -12.76
CA LYS A 157 -11.80 -0.76 -13.49
C LYS A 157 -11.78 -0.59 -15.00
N LYS A 158 -12.00 0.62 -15.50
CA LYS A 158 -12.09 0.94 -16.93
C LYS A 158 -10.83 1.54 -17.52
N LEU A 159 -9.84 1.83 -16.67
CA LEU A 159 -8.59 2.43 -17.13
C LEU A 159 -7.84 1.46 -18.06
N ASN A 160 -7.47 1.96 -19.23
CA ASN A 160 -6.70 1.20 -20.22
C ASN A 160 -5.19 1.48 -20.07
N ILE A 161 -4.67 1.23 -18.87
CA ILE A 161 -3.26 1.39 -18.50
C ILE A 161 -2.80 0.19 -17.69
N PRO A 162 -1.51 -0.15 -17.69
CA PRO A 162 -0.96 -1.15 -16.79
C PRO A 162 -1.29 -0.82 -15.32
N ALA A 163 -1.86 -1.78 -14.61
CA ALA A 163 -2.30 -1.57 -13.24
C ALA A 163 -1.96 -2.74 -12.32
N VAL A 164 -1.53 -2.41 -11.11
CA VAL A 164 -1.32 -3.37 -10.01
C VAL A 164 -2.36 -3.08 -8.94
N PHE A 165 -3.07 -4.12 -8.53
CA PHE A 165 -4.05 -4.06 -7.47
C PHE A 165 -3.57 -4.90 -6.29
N PHE A 166 -3.39 -4.27 -5.15
CA PHE A 166 -3.09 -4.96 -3.91
C PHE A 166 -4.33 -5.02 -3.02
N PHE A 167 -4.71 -6.24 -2.65
CA PHE A 167 -5.72 -6.49 -1.64
C PHE A 167 -5.14 -7.40 -0.57
N PHE A 168 -5.25 -6.98 0.69
CA PHE A 168 -4.62 -7.71 1.79
C PHE A 168 -5.12 -9.16 1.90
N ASN A 169 -6.37 -9.44 1.55
CA ASN A 169 -6.95 -10.80 1.66
C ASN A 169 -6.91 -11.57 0.33
N SER A 170 -6.41 -12.81 0.38
CA SER A 170 -6.36 -13.70 -0.78
C SER A 170 -7.74 -14.21 -1.23
N SER A 171 -8.76 -14.15 -0.37
CA SER A 171 -10.12 -14.55 -0.73
C SER A 171 -10.85 -13.53 -1.58
N PHE A 172 -10.32 -12.31 -1.68
CA PHE A 172 -10.92 -11.23 -2.41
C PHE A 172 -10.31 -11.08 -3.81
N THR A 173 -11.14 -11.16 -4.82
CA THR A 173 -10.82 -10.75 -6.18
C THR A 173 -12.03 -10.00 -6.73
N PRO A 174 -11.90 -8.69 -7.01
CA PRO A 174 -12.99 -7.96 -7.65
C PRO A 174 -13.41 -8.64 -8.96
N ALA A 175 -14.71 -8.79 -9.17
CA ALA A 175 -15.26 -9.46 -10.34
C ALA A 175 -14.87 -8.78 -11.67
N ALA A 176 -14.58 -7.47 -11.62
CA ALA A 176 -14.29 -6.65 -12.78
C ALA A 176 -13.04 -5.79 -12.58
N LEU A 177 -11.86 -6.38 -12.71
CA LEU A 177 -10.60 -5.65 -12.87
C LEU A 177 -10.24 -5.57 -14.36
N PRO A 178 -9.43 -4.57 -14.79
CA PRO A 178 -8.87 -4.54 -16.13
C PRO A 178 -8.22 -5.87 -16.50
N GLN A 179 -8.37 -6.28 -17.76
CA GLN A 179 -7.79 -7.55 -18.22
C GLN A 179 -6.26 -7.55 -18.13
N GLU A 180 -5.68 -6.38 -18.30
CA GLU A 180 -4.24 -6.14 -18.22
C GLU A 180 -3.87 -5.64 -16.83
N SER A 181 -3.97 -6.50 -15.82
CA SER A 181 -3.64 -6.14 -14.44
C SER A 181 -2.96 -7.26 -13.68
N LEU A 182 -2.12 -6.88 -12.74
CA LEU A 182 -1.57 -7.76 -11.73
C LEU A 182 -2.37 -7.59 -10.43
N VAL A 183 -2.82 -8.70 -9.86
CA VAL A 183 -3.43 -8.72 -8.52
C VAL A 183 -2.46 -9.36 -7.55
N ILE A 184 -2.11 -8.65 -6.49
CA ILE A 184 -1.23 -9.14 -5.43
C ILE A 184 -2.04 -9.23 -4.13
N ASN A 185 -1.93 -10.35 -3.44
CA ASN A 185 -2.62 -10.62 -2.19
C ASN A 185 -1.66 -11.17 -1.12
N CYS A 186 -2.06 -11.04 0.15
CA CYS A 186 -1.45 -11.79 1.25
C CYS A 186 -2.27 -13.05 1.56
N ASP A 187 -1.60 -14.11 2.02
CA ASP A 187 -2.26 -15.31 2.52
C ASP A 187 -2.52 -15.20 4.02
N VAL A 188 -3.57 -14.49 4.41
CA VAL A 188 -3.93 -14.29 5.81
C VAL A 188 -4.23 -15.62 6.53
N PRO A 189 -4.99 -16.56 5.95
CA PRO A 189 -5.14 -17.89 6.55
C PRO A 189 -3.83 -18.64 6.77
N GLY A 190 -2.90 -18.55 5.82
CA GLY A 190 -1.55 -19.09 5.96
C GLY A 190 -0.75 -18.42 7.07
N MET A 191 -0.84 -17.09 7.22
CA MET A 191 -0.24 -16.38 8.35
C MET A 191 -0.75 -16.88 9.69
N ILE A 192 -2.07 -17.10 9.83
CA ILE A 192 -2.66 -17.66 11.04
C ILE A 192 -2.11 -19.06 11.30
N ARG A 193 -2.06 -19.90 10.26
CA ARG A 193 -1.52 -21.27 10.36
C ARG A 193 -0.07 -21.26 10.86
N GLU A 194 0.79 -20.42 10.31
CA GLU A 194 2.17 -20.30 10.75
C GLU A 194 2.30 -19.82 12.19
N ALA A 195 1.48 -18.85 12.59
CA ALA A 195 1.43 -18.37 13.97
C ALA A 195 1.01 -19.50 14.94
N LEU A 196 -0.02 -20.27 14.61
CA LEU A 196 -0.49 -21.38 15.43
C LEU A 196 0.55 -22.52 15.51
N ILE A 197 1.22 -22.83 14.40
CA ILE A 197 2.30 -23.81 14.37
C ILE A 197 3.48 -23.34 15.24
N CYS A 198 3.87 -22.07 15.18
CA CYS A 198 4.88 -21.50 16.04
C CYS A 198 4.54 -21.69 17.53
N LEU A 199 3.33 -21.32 17.93
CA LEU A 199 2.84 -21.48 19.31
C LEU A 199 2.79 -22.95 19.73
N ARG A 200 2.29 -23.83 18.88
CA ARG A 200 2.24 -25.27 19.14
C ARG A 200 3.63 -25.87 19.35
N ASN A 201 4.61 -25.50 18.52
CA ASN A 201 5.98 -25.98 18.62
C ASN A 201 6.66 -25.53 19.92
N ARG A 202 6.16 -24.46 20.55
CA ARG A 202 6.59 -23.97 21.86
C ARG A 202 5.77 -24.55 23.03
N GLY A 203 4.97 -25.56 22.76
CA GLY A 203 4.22 -26.29 23.78
C GLY A 203 2.83 -25.74 24.09
N HIS A 204 2.43 -24.61 23.47
CA HIS A 204 1.08 -24.10 23.65
C HIS A 204 0.06 -24.99 22.93
N ARG A 205 -1.06 -25.26 23.60
CA ARG A 205 -2.20 -26.00 23.01
C ARG A 205 -3.46 -25.17 23.01
N LYS A 206 -3.54 -24.18 23.92
CA LYS A 206 -4.67 -23.30 24.08
C LYS A 206 -4.26 -21.86 23.76
N ALA A 207 -4.73 -21.36 22.62
CA ALA A 207 -4.46 -20.02 22.16
C ALA A 207 -5.75 -19.25 21.90
N ALA A 208 -5.88 -18.04 22.42
CA ALA A 208 -6.94 -17.12 22.02
C ALA A 208 -6.56 -16.39 20.73
N LEU A 209 -7.53 -16.22 19.83
CA LEU A 209 -7.38 -15.44 18.60
C LEU A 209 -8.24 -14.19 18.69
N LEU A 210 -7.60 -13.04 18.64
CA LEU A 210 -8.28 -11.75 18.58
C LEU A 210 -8.56 -11.40 17.13
N LEU A 211 -9.81 -11.61 16.68
CA LEU A 211 -10.24 -11.28 15.33
C LEU A 211 -10.46 -9.77 15.23
N ASN A 212 -9.39 -9.06 15.08
CA ASN A 212 -9.37 -7.62 14.87
C ASN A 212 -8.38 -7.24 13.75
N GLY A 213 -8.49 -6.05 13.21
CA GLY A 213 -7.65 -5.61 12.11
C GLY A 213 -7.69 -6.60 10.95
N ASN A 214 -6.53 -7.12 10.58
CA ASN A 214 -6.40 -8.02 9.43
C ASN A 214 -7.07 -9.39 9.62
N LEU A 215 -7.27 -9.84 10.85
CA LEU A 215 -7.91 -11.13 11.14
C LEU A 215 -9.44 -11.11 10.98
N ASN A 216 -10.08 -9.94 11.02
CA ASN A 216 -11.52 -9.81 10.73
C ASN A 216 -11.91 -10.26 9.32
N THR A 217 -10.93 -10.44 8.45
CA THR A 217 -11.15 -10.87 7.07
C THR A 217 -11.31 -12.38 6.93
N VAL A 218 -11.09 -13.11 8.00
CA VAL A 218 -11.21 -14.57 8.04
C VAL A 218 -12.42 -14.95 8.87
N ALA A 219 -13.37 -15.65 8.25
CA ALA A 219 -14.58 -16.08 8.93
C ALA A 219 -14.26 -16.95 10.17
N PRO A 220 -14.98 -16.79 11.30
CA PRO A 220 -14.73 -17.53 12.53
C PRO A 220 -14.68 -19.06 12.34
N GLU A 221 -15.53 -19.59 11.46
CA GLU A 221 -15.58 -21.02 11.13
C GLU A 221 -14.27 -21.49 10.49
N LYS A 222 -13.67 -20.66 9.63
CA LYS A 222 -12.40 -20.95 9.01
C LYS A 222 -11.25 -20.89 10.02
N VAL A 223 -11.31 -19.95 10.96
CA VAL A 223 -10.35 -19.85 12.08
C VAL A 223 -10.46 -21.09 12.97
N SER A 224 -11.68 -21.51 13.30
CA SER A 224 -11.94 -22.71 14.08
C SER A 224 -11.34 -23.97 13.42
N LYS A 225 -11.48 -24.08 12.09
CA LYS A 225 -10.87 -25.17 11.31
C LYS A 225 -9.33 -25.12 11.35
N LEU A 226 -8.74 -23.92 11.26
CA LEU A 226 -7.29 -23.75 11.35
C LEU A 226 -6.73 -24.18 12.72
N LEU A 227 -7.44 -23.87 13.82
CA LEU A 227 -7.08 -24.36 15.15
C LEU A 227 -6.97 -25.88 15.17
N GLU A 228 -7.99 -26.56 14.65
CA GLU A 228 -8.03 -28.02 14.57
C GLU A 228 -6.91 -28.61 13.72
N GLU A 229 -6.72 -28.07 12.49
CA GLU A 229 -5.67 -28.48 11.57
C GLU A 229 -4.26 -28.31 12.17
N CYS A 230 -4.07 -27.28 13.00
CA CYS A 230 -2.80 -27.03 13.69
C CYS A 230 -2.65 -27.81 15.00
N GLY A 231 -3.60 -28.64 15.41
CA GLY A 231 -3.57 -29.40 16.65
C GLY A 231 -3.67 -28.54 17.91
N MET A 232 -4.39 -27.42 17.81
CA MET A 232 -4.73 -26.53 18.93
C MET A 232 -6.12 -26.85 19.48
N GLU A 233 -6.38 -26.46 20.72
CA GLU A 233 -7.70 -26.58 21.31
C GLU A 233 -8.73 -25.76 20.56
N LYS A 234 -9.87 -26.37 20.24
CA LYS A 234 -10.96 -25.75 19.49
C LYS A 234 -12.11 -25.45 20.44
N GLU A 235 -12.14 -24.25 21.00
CA GLU A 235 -13.24 -23.76 21.81
C GLU A 235 -13.70 -22.41 21.20
N GLU A 236 -15.03 -22.26 21.04
CA GLU A 236 -15.60 -21.03 20.45
C GLU A 236 -15.19 -19.76 21.21
N LYS A 237 -15.14 -19.84 22.56
CA LYS A 237 -14.71 -18.71 23.41
C LYS A 237 -13.26 -18.26 23.19
N LEU A 238 -12.42 -19.11 22.56
CA LEU A 238 -11.04 -18.72 22.22
C LEU A 238 -10.98 -17.80 20.98
N ILE A 239 -12.07 -17.67 20.23
CA ILE A 239 -12.17 -16.79 19.08
C ILE A 239 -12.89 -15.52 19.52
N VAL A 240 -12.12 -14.50 19.84
CA VAL A 240 -12.63 -13.21 20.35
C VAL A 240 -12.75 -12.24 19.20
N SER A 241 -13.98 -11.94 18.79
CA SER A 241 -14.26 -10.94 17.75
C SER A 241 -14.45 -9.56 18.37
N GLY A 242 -13.80 -8.54 17.80
CA GLY A 242 -14.04 -7.14 18.14
C GLY A 242 -14.73 -6.40 16.99
N SER A 243 -15.68 -5.53 17.26
CA SER A 243 -16.19 -4.61 16.24
C SER A 243 -15.23 -3.42 16.06
N LYS A 244 -15.20 -2.84 14.85
CA LYS A 244 -14.41 -1.64 14.55
C LYS A 244 -14.76 -0.45 15.46
N GLU A 245 -15.98 -0.42 15.96
CA GLU A 245 -16.57 0.71 16.69
C GLU A 245 -16.48 0.55 18.22
N ASN A 246 -16.19 -0.64 18.70
CA ASN A 246 -16.20 -0.91 20.13
C ASN A 246 -14.99 -1.75 20.55
N PRO A 247 -14.06 -1.18 21.34
CA PRO A 247 -12.92 -1.92 21.90
C PRO A 247 -13.34 -2.93 22.97
N GLN A 248 -14.62 -3.33 23.03
CA GLN A 248 -15.16 -4.28 24.03
C GLN A 248 -14.65 -5.71 23.89
N TYR A 249 -13.77 -6.04 22.91
CA TYR A 249 -13.08 -7.33 22.94
C TYR A 249 -12.26 -7.52 24.23
N CYS A 250 -11.95 -6.46 24.95
CA CYS A 250 -11.28 -6.54 26.24
C CYS A 250 -12.10 -7.32 27.29
N VAL A 251 -13.43 -7.21 27.30
CA VAL A 251 -14.26 -7.86 28.32
C VAL A 251 -14.26 -9.38 28.17
N PRO A 252 -14.59 -9.98 27.01
CA PRO A 252 -14.49 -11.43 26.83
C PRO A 252 -13.06 -11.96 27.04
N LEU A 253 -12.07 -11.20 26.65
CA LEU A 253 -10.66 -11.58 26.85
C LEU A 253 -10.27 -11.55 28.33
N ILE A 254 -10.73 -10.56 29.10
CA ILE A 254 -10.49 -10.48 30.57
C ILE A 254 -11.14 -11.65 31.26
N GLU A 255 -12.37 -11.98 30.93
CA GLU A 255 -13.10 -13.14 31.50
C GLU A 255 -12.35 -14.44 31.17
N LEU A 256 -11.89 -14.60 29.95
CA LEU A 256 -11.11 -15.73 29.51
C LEU A 256 -9.76 -15.85 30.25
N LEU A 257 -9.05 -14.75 30.44
CA LEU A 257 -7.77 -14.70 31.17
C LEU A 257 -7.91 -14.93 32.66
N ARG A 258 -9.08 -14.64 33.25
CA ARG A 258 -9.42 -14.88 34.66
C ARG A 258 -10.08 -16.24 34.89
N SER A 259 -10.36 -17.01 33.85
CA SER A 259 -10.97 -18.32 33.96
C SER A 259 -10.07 -19.34 34.67
N GLY A 260 -10.63 -20.44 35.12
CA GLY A 260 -9.87 -21.52 35.75
C GLY A 260 -8.89 -22.25 34.81
N ALA A 261 -9.01 -22.02 33.47
CA ALA A 261 -8.13 -22.58 32.45
C ALA A 261 -7.89 -21.53 31.34
N PRO A 262 -7.09 -20.48 31.62
CA PRO A 262 -6.84 -19.44 30.68
C PRO A 262 -6.02 -19.91 29.47
N PRO A 263 -6.09 -19.22 28.32
CA PRO A 263 -5.18 -19.49 27.21
C PRO A 263 -3.74 -19.16 27.60
N THR A 264 -2.80 -19.99 27.16
CA THR A 264 -1.36 -19.78 27.39
C THR A 264 -0.69 -18.99 26.28
N ALA A 265 -1.44 -18.69 25.22
CA ALA A 265 -0.98 -17.86 24.10
C ALA A 265 -2.12 -17.01 23.52
N ILE A 266 -1.78 -15.88 22.93
CA ILE A 266 -2.74 -15.00 22.24
C ILE A 266 -2.17 -14.62 20.89
N CYS A 267 -2.97 -14.81 19.83
CA CYS A 267 -2.70 -14.36 18.48
C CYS A 267 -3.58 -13.14 18.15
N CYS A 268 -2.98 -12.04 17.71
CA CYS A 268 -3.71 -10.81 17.38
C CYS A 268 -3.43 -10.35 15.94
N GLY A 269 -4.37 -9.59 15.37
CA GLY A 269 -4.39 -9.24 13.95
C GLY A 269 -3.79 -7.88 13.57
N SER A 270 -3.24 -7.14 14.54
CA SER A 270 -2.62 -5.84 14.27
C SER A 270 -1.68 -5.39 15.38
N SER A 271 -0.80 -4.40 15.07
CA SER A 271 0.06 -3.76 16.05
C SER A 271 -0.72 -2.99 17.12
N VAL A 272 -1.81 -2.34 16.73
CA VAL A 272 -2.67 -1.61 17.66
C VAL A 272 -3.30 -2.58 18.66
N ALA A 273 -3.79 -3.72 18.17
CA ALA A 273 -4.32 -4.77 19.03
C ALA A 273 -3.25 -5.36 19.95
N ALA A 274 -2.04 -5.60 19.43
CA ALA A 274 -0.93 -6.07 20.24
C ALA A 274 -0.56 -5.07 21.33
N LEU A 275 -0.53 -3.76 21.02
CA LEU A 275 -0.23 -2.71 22.01
C LEU A 275 -1.27 -2.68 23.13
N GLN A 276 -2.55 -2.71 22.76
CA GLN A 276 -3.65 -2.76 23.73
C GLN A 276 -3.61 -4.03 24.57
N LEU A 277 -3.26 -5.17 23.94
CA LEU A 277 -3.09 -6.44 24.63
C LEU A 277 -1.94 -6.41 25.64
N TYR A 278 -0.78 -5.86 25.28
CA TYR A 278 0.35 -5.70 26.21
C TYR A 278 -0.04 -4.83 27.41
N HIS A 279 -0.76 -3.74 27.15
CA HIS A 279 -1.27 -2.86 28.20
C HIS A 279 -2.23 -3.60 29.16
N LEU A 280 -3.15 -4.39 28.59
CA LEU A 280 -4.08 -5.21 29.37
C LEU A 280 -3.34 -6.28 30.19
N LEU A 281 -2.46 -7.05 29.58
CA LEU A 281 -1.70 -8.11 30.26
C LEU A 281 -0.86 -7.52 31.40
N ASN A 282 -0.20 -6.38 31.18
CA ASN A 282 0.54 -5.67 32.23
C ASN A 282 -0.37 -5.22 33.39
N SER A 283 -1.56 -4.66 33.09
CA SER A 283 -2.53 -4.26 34.12
C SER A 283 -3.08 -5.41 34.95
N LEU A 284 -3.09 -6.61 34.38
CA LEU A 284 -3.50 -7.85 35.03
C LEU A 284 -2.32 -8.59 35.71
N ASN A 285 -1.11 -8.04 35.68
CA ASN A 285 0.12 -8.69 36.14
C ASN A 285 0.37 -10.06 35.48
N ILE A 286 0.07 -10.17 34.19
CA ILE A 286 0.31 -11.37 33.39
C ILE A 286 1.59 -11.15 32.56
N PRO A 287 2.71 -11.77 32.90
CA PRO A 287 3.98 -11.56 32.19
C PRO A 287 3.95 -12.22 30.80
N VAL A 288 4.53 -11.49 29.82
CA VAL A 288 4.79 -11.97 28.47
C VAL A 288 6.30 -12.20 28.34
N PRO A 289 6.75 -13.36 27.85
CA PRO A 289 6.02 -14.57 27.50
C PRO A 289 5.76 -15.51 28.70
N GLY A 290 6.25 -15.17 29.88
CA GLY A 290 6.34 -16.06 31.05
C GLY A 290 5.04 -16.80 31.42
N LYS A 291 3.89 -16.15 31.32
CA LYS A 291 2.56 -16.71 31.55
C LYS A 291 1.73 -16.83 30.28
N THR A 292 1.85 -15.87 29.38
CA THR A 292 1.10 -15.81 28.14
C THR A 292 2.01 -15.36 27.01
N ALA A 293 2.19 -16.22 26.01
CA ALA A 293 2.90 -15.85 24.78
C ALA A 293 2.00 -14.96 23.90
N VAL A 294 2.59 -14.02 23.17
CA VAL A 294 1.87 -13.15 22.25
C VAL A 294 2.50 -13.23 20.86
N ILE A 295 1.69 -13.43 19.84
CA ILE A 295 2.09 -13.39 18.43
C ILE A 295 1.12 -12.52 17.65
N ALA A 296 1.64 -11.75 16.68
CA ALA A 296 0.80 -10.93 15.82
C ALA A 296 0.87 -11.37 14.35
N VAL A 297 -0.24 -11.27 13.66
CA VAL A 297 -0.39 -11.58 12.24
C VAL A 297 -0.60 -10.29 11.45
N GLY A 298 0.07 -10.15 10.31
CA GLY A 298 -0.04 -8.96 9.46
C GLY A 298 0.67 -7.72 10.01
N GLN A 299 1.58 -7.89 10.97
CA GLN A 299 2.37 -6.82 11.55
C GLN A 299 3.76 -6.76 10.90
N THR A 300 4.16 -5.54 10.49
CA THR A 300 5.50 -5.34 9.93
C THR A 300 6.59 -5.61 10.98
N PRO A 301 7.71 -6.25 10.62
CA PRO A 301 8.79 -6.56 11.56
C PRO A 301 9.36 -5.31 12.25
N LEU A 302 9.41 -4.17 11.55
CA LEU A 302 9.95 -2.91 12.08
C LEU A 302 9.21 -2.44 13.33
N GLY A 303 7.88 -2.37 13.27
CA GLY A 303 7.07 -1.96 14.43
C GLY A 303 7.09 -2.97 15.58
N ALA A 304 7.33 -4.23 15.29
CA ALA A 304 7.34 -5.31 16.28
C ALA A 304 8.54 -5.25 17.24
N GLY A 305 9.67 -4.71 16.81
CA GLY A 305 10.85 -4.50 17.66
C GLY A 305 10.67 -3.42 18.73
N LEU A 306 9.64 -2.56 18.63
CA LEU A 306 9.39 -1.49 19.59
C LEU A 306 8.60 -1.96 20.83
N PHE A 307 8.15 -3.19 20.84
CA PHE A 307 7.47 -3.79 22.01
C PHE A 307 8.48 -4.26 23.05
N THR A 308 8.04 -4.33 24.31
CA THR A 308 8.81 -4.87 25.42
C THR A 308 7.96 -5.86 26.21
N PRO A 309 8.25 -7.18 26.11
CA PRO A 309 9.24 -7.82 25.23
C PRO A 309 8.90 -7.67 23.73
N SER A 310 9.92 -7.77 22.86
CA SER A 310 9.76 -7.60 21.43
C SER A 310 8.81 -8.66 20.83
N LEU A 311 7.94 -8.22 19.89
CA LEU A 311 6.78 -8.98 19.43
C LEU A 311 7.12 -9.94 18.29
N THR A 312 6.84 -11.22 18.47
CA THR A 312 6.87 -12.23 17.40
C THR A 312 5.75 -11.95 16.40
N THR A 313 6.06 -12.01 15.10
CA THR A 313 5.11 -11.66 14.05
C THR A 313 5.17 -12.63 12.87
N VAL A 314 4.03 -12.80 12.19
CA VAL A 314 3.95 -13.43 10.87
C VAL A 314 3.48 -12.38 9.88
N PHE A 315 4.25 -12.16 8.81
CA PHE A 315 3.96 -11.14 7.83
C PHE A 315 4.56 -11.46 6.46
N CYS A 316 4.02 -10.88 5.39
CA CYS A 316 4.66 -10.85 4.06
C CYS A 316 5.65 -9.68 3.97
N GLN A 317 6.65 -9.77 3.10
CA GLN A 317 7.61 -8.68 2.93
C GLN A 317 7.12 -7.65 1.90
N TRP A 318 7.10 -6.37 2.28
CA TRP A 318 6.76 -5.29 1.38
C TRP A 318 7.75 -5.13 0.23
N HIS A 319 8.99 -5.54 0.43
CA HIS A 319 9.98 -5.58 -0.63
C HIS A 319 9.56 -6.50 -1.78
N GLU A 320 9.07 -7.71 -1.48
CA GLU A 320 8.56 -8.63 -2.51
C GLU A 320 7.38 -8.03 -3.27
N PHE A 321 6.44 -7.40 -2.55
CA PHE A 321 5.35 -6.67 -3.18
C PHE A 321 5.86 -5.60 -4.15
N ALA A 322 6.83 -4.78 -3.70
CA ALA A 322 7.37 -3.69 -4.51
C ALA A 322 8.07 -4.23 -5.77
N VAL A 323 8.88 -5.28 -5.64
CA VAL A 323 9.57 -5.91 -6.78
C VAL A 323 8.58 -6.45 -7.81
N GLU A 324 7.59 -7.23 -7.38
CA GLU A 324 6.58 -7.81 -8.27
C GLU A 324 5.73 -6.72 -8.96
N ALA A 325 5.34 -5.69 -8.22
CA ALA A 325 4.57 -4.58 -8.76
C ALA A 325 5.35 -3.81 -9.84
N TRP A 326 6.61 -3.46 -9.56
CA TRP A 326 7.45 -2.74 -10.49
C TRP A 326 7.83 -3.56 -11.70
N GLN A 327 8.19 -4.82 -11.54
CA GLN A 327 8.53 -5.71 -12.64
C GLN A 327 7.36 -5.81 -13.63
N TYR A 328 6.15 -6.04 -13.12
CA TYR A 328 4.95 -6.11 -13.95
C TYR A 328 4.68 -4.78 -14.68
N LEU A 329 4.71 -3.65 -13.96
CA LEU A 329 4.40 -2.35 -14.56
C LEU A 329 5.39 -1.97 -15.66
N LEU A 330 6.69 -2.13 -15.40
CA LEU A 330 7.72 -1.77 -16.39
C LEU A 330 7.64 -2.64 -17.64
N GLU A 331 7.40 -3.93 -17.48
CA GLU A 331 7.16 -4.84 -18.60
C GLU A 331 5.90 -4.44 -19.39
N ALA A 332 4.79 -4.22 -18.72
CA ALA A 332 3.53 -3.89 -19.36
C ALA A 332 3.53 -2.50 -20.04
N ILE A 333 4.29 -1.54 -19.52
CA ILE A 333 4.41 -0.19 -20.10
C ILE A 333 5.13 -0.20 -21.45
N VAL A 334 6.16 -1.04 -21.60
CA VAL A 334 6.93 -1.12 -22.85
C VAL A 334 6.33 -2.10 -23.87
N THR A 335 5.46 -2.99 -23.41
CA THR A 335 4.80 -3.98 -24.25
C THR A 335 3.60 -3.39 -24.99
N PRO A 336 3.44 -3.62 -26.31
CA PRO A 336 2.25 -3.19 -27.03
C PRO A 336 0.97 -3.74 -26.41
N GLU A 337 -0.10 -2.95 -26.37
CA GLU A 337 -1.36 -3.27 -25.68
C GLU A 337 -1.90 -4.69 -25.99
N LYS A 338 -1.83 -5.11 -27.25
CA LYS A 338 -2.31 -6.43 -27.69
C LYS A 338 -1.47 -7.61 -27.19
N GLU A 339 -0.26 -7.35 -26.73
CA GLU A 339 0.73 -8.36 -26.30
C GLU A 339 0.95 -8.32 -24.78
N ARG A 340 0.28 -7.41 -24.07
CA ARG A 340 0.42 -7.28 -22.62
C ARG A 340 -0.03 -8.54 -21.91
N PRO A 341 0.63 -8.90 -20.80
CA PRO A 341 0.25 -10.06 -20.02
C PRO A 341 -1.18 -9.93 -19.52
N HIS A 342 -1.99 -10.95 -19.75
CA HIS A 342 -3.33 -11.04 -19.19
C HIS A 342 -3.28 -11.08 -17.65
N LYS A 343 -4.44 -10.87 -17.03
CA LYS A 343 -4.64 -10.85 -15.58
C LYS A 343 -3.83 -11.93 -14.85
N LYS A 344 -2.80 -11.47 -14.14
CA LYS A 344 -1.93 -12.31 -13.31
C LYS A 344 -2.31 -12.14 -11.84
N ARG A 345 -2.20 -13.21 -11.07
CA ARG A 345 -2.40 -13.16 -9.62
C ARG A 345 -1.19 -13.72 -8.91
N ILE A 346 -0.74 -13.01 -7.89
CA ILE A 346 0.36 -13.41 -7.01
C ILE A 346 -0.12 -13.39 -5.57
N ILE A 347 0.25 -14.40 -4.81
CA ILE A 347 0.07 -14.45 -3.36
C ILE A 347 1.46 -14.37 -2.76
N LEU A 348 1.70 -13.31 -1.95
CA LEU A 348 2.97 -13.09 -1.28
C LEU A 348 3.24 -14.19 -0.25
N LYS A 349 4.52 -14.55 -0.09
CA LYS A 349 4.94 -15.51 0.92
C LYS A 349 4.82 -14.93 2.32
N ASN A 350 4.50 -15.78 3.27
CA ASN A 350 4.50 -15.45 4.68
C ASN A 350 5.88 -15.74 5.28
N TYR A 351 6.27 -14.93 6.28
CA TYR A 351 7.51 -15.07 7.02
C TYR A 351 7.24 -14.94 8.50
N LEU A 352 7.74 -15.88 9.27
CA LEU A 352 7.72 -15.84 10.72
C LEU A 352 8.99 -15.13 11.22
N PHE A 353 8.81 -14.05 11.99
CA PHE A 353 9.86 -13.30 12.66
C PHE A 353 9.76 -13.56 14.16
N GLU A 354 10.49 -14.57 14.63
CA GLU A 354 10.49 -14.93 16.05
C GLU A 354 11.23 -13.90 16.91
N ARG A 355 10.60 -13.52 18.04
CA ARG A 355 11.13 -12.58 19.03
C ARG A 355 10.77 -13.02 20.45
N GLU A 356 11.08 -12.16 21.42
CA GLU A 356 10.97 -12.46 22.86
C GLU A 356 9.56 -12.83 23.31
N SER A 357 8.50 -12.30 22.69
CA SER A 357 7.11 -12.48 23.15
C SER A 357 6.58 -13.92 23.08
N THR A 358 7.32 -14.83 22.42
CA THR A 358 7.01 -16.25 22.36
C THR A 358 8.13 -17.15 22.86
N VAL A 359 9.28 -16.60 23.24
CA VAL A 359 10.46 -17.34 23.66
C VAL A 359 10.64 -17.23 25.17
N ASN A 360 10.45 -18.29 25.91
CA ASN A 360 10.82 -18.35 27.33
C ASN A 360 12.34 -18.40 27.48
N GLU A 361 12.92 -17.68 28.46
CA GLU A 361 14.37 -17.57 28.69
C GLU A 361 15.08 -18.94 28.88
N THR A 362 14.34 -19.99 29.20
CA THR A 362 14.86 -21.36 29.34
C THR A 362 15.22 -22.05 28.01
N SER A 363 14.87 -21.46 26.86
CA SER A 363 15.08 -22.04 25.51
C SER A 363 16.11 -21.32 24.65
N VAL A 364 16.92 -20.43 25.22
CA VAL A 364 18.01 -19.76 24.50
C VAL A 364 19.24 -20.66 24.43
N SER A 365 19.19 -21.69 23.58
CA SER A 365 20.36 -22.32 23.03
C SER A 365 20.39 -22.11 21.53
N THR A 366 21.32 -21.23 21.09
CA THR A 366 21.86 -21.13 19.72
C THR A 366 20.85 -21.05 18.57
N HIS A 367 20.35 -19.84 18.24
CA HIS A 367 20.10 -19.51 16.82
C HIS A 367 20.32 -18.01 16.58
N GLN A 368 21.32 -17.74 15.78
CA GLN A 368 21.71 -16.54 15.03
C GLN A 368 21.04 -15.19 15.39
N LYS A 369 21.83 -14.33 16.04
CA LYS A 369 21.65 -12.88 15.98
C LYS A 369 21.72 -12.45 14.50
N VAL A 370 20.61 -12.11 13.92
CA VAL A 370 20.60 -11.26 12.72
C VAL A 370 20.98 -9.87 13.20
N THR A 371 22.20 -9.46 12.89
CA THR A 371 22.69 -8.09 13.08
C THR A 371 21.93 -7.17 12.13
N VAL A 372 21.44 -6.06 12.64
CA VAL A 372 20.76 -4.95 11.96
C VAL A 372 21.65 -4.33 10.90
#